data_cac8b8a2969920a4ae837352fdc86a16
#
_entry.id   cac8b8a2969920a4ae837352fdc86a16
#
_cell.length_a   1.000
_cell.length_b   1.000
_cell.length_c   1.000
_cell.angle_alpha   90.00
_cell.angle_beta   90.00
_cell.angle_gamma   90.00
#
_symmetry.space_group_name_H-M   'P 1'
#
loop_
_entity.id
_entity.type
_entity.pdbx_description
1 polymer ?
#
loop_
_entity_poly.entity_id
_entity_poly.type
_entity_poly.pdbx_seq_one_letter_code
_entity_poly.pdbx_strand_id
1 'polypeptide(L)'
;MKSLQQFGVILAVTFIGEILKFLIPLPIPASIYGLVIMLIILKTGMVKLEKVKNAAAFLIEIMPLMFIPAAVGIIASWEILKDIYVPIIIITLTTTIIVMVVTGRITQFTIRMEKRK
;
A
#
# COMPACT_ATOMS: atom_id res chain seq x y z
N MET A 1 -13.79 -20.56 5.74
CA MET A 1 -12.49 -21.11 5.37
C MET A 1 -11.93 -20.57 4.07
N LYS A 2 -12.80 -20.17 3.15
CA LYS A 2 -12.32 -19.48 1.94
C LYS A 2 -11.59 -18.18 2.28
N SER A 3 -12.07 -17.46 3.30
CA SER A 3 -11.42 -16.23 3.74
C SER A 3 -10.01 -16.49 4.28
N LEU A 4 -9.83 -17.60 4.99
CA LEU A 4 -8.53 -17.94 5.54
C LEU A 4 -7.52 -18.24 4.43
N GLN A 5 -7.96 -18.93 3.38
CA GLN A 5 -7.11 -19.20 2.23
C GLN A 5 -6.73 -17.91 1.50
N GLN A 6 -7.69 -16.99 1.37
CA GLN A 6 -7.43 -15.69 0.74
C GLN A 6 -6.42 -14.89 1.52
N PHE A 7 -6.56 -14.84 2.85
CA PHE A 7 -5.57 -14.19 3.70
C PHE A 7 -4.21 -14.86 3.58
N GLY A 8 -4.19 -16.19 3.48
CA GLY A 8 -2.95 -16.93 3.31
C GLY A 8 -2.20 -16.54 2.04
N VAL A 9 -2.92 -16.34 0.94
CA VAL A 9 -2.31 -15.90 -0.32
C VAL A 9 -1.71 -14.51 -0.15
N ILE A 10 -2.47 -13.58 0.45
CA ILE A 10 -1.99 -12.21 0.68
C ILE A 10 -0.75 -12.21 1.58
N LEU A 11 -0.79 -13.00 2.66
CA LEU A 11 0.35 -13.10 3.58
C LEU A 11 1.58 -13.70 2.91
N ALA A 12 1.38 -14.71 2.06
CA ALA A 12 2.49 -15.33 1.33
C ALA A 12 3.15 -14.31 0.39
N VAL A 13 2.35 -13.54 -0.34
CA VAL A 13 2.87 -12.49 -1.23
C VAL A 13 3.58 -11.40 -0.43
N THR A 14 3.01 -11.00 0.70
CA THR A 14 3.62 -10.01 1.57
C THR A 14 4.96 -10.50 2.10
N PHE A 15 5.03 -11.76 2.49
CA PHE A 15 6.27 -12.38 2.97
C PHE A 15 7.34 -12.38 1.90
N ILE A 16 6.98 -12.73 0.66
CA ILE A 16 7.90 -12.70 -0.47
C ILE A 16 8.39 -11.26 -0.70
N GLY A 17 7.49 -10.29 -0.59
CA GLY A 17 7.85 -8.88 -0.71
C GLY A 17 8.88 -8.45 0.33
N GLU A 18 8.72 -8.89 1.57
CA GLU A 18 9.67 -8.59 2.63
C GLU A 18 11.04 -9.24 2.38
N ILE A 19 11.04 -10.47 1.87
CA ILE A 19 12.29 -11.15 1.53
C ILE A 19 13.00 -10.37 0.41
N LEU A 20 12.26 -9.94 -0.60
CA LEU A 20 12.84 -9.17 -1.69
C LEU A 20 13.42 -7.84 -1.20
N LYS A 21 12.76 -7.18 -0.27
CA LYS A 21 13.28 -5.95 0.30
C LYS A 21 14.61 -6.20 1.02
N PHE A 22 14.72 -7.32 1.71
CA PHE A 22 15.95 -7.69 2.41
C PHE A 22 17.08 -7.97 1.42
N LEU A 23 16.77 -8.65 0.31
CA LEU A 23 17.75 -9.00 -0.71
C LEU A 23 18.13 -7.80 -1.59
N ILE A 24 17.17 -6.94 -1.89
CA ILE A 24 17.37 -5.76 -2.72
C ILE A 24 17.23 -4.53 -1.83
N PRO A 25 18.34 -3.92 -1.38
CA PRO A 25 18.30 -2.80 -0.44
C PRO A 25 17.99 -1.48 -1.11
N LEU A 26 16.82 -1.36 -1.74
CA LEU A 26 16.33 -0.12 -2.30
C LEU A 26 15.55 0.66 -1.23
N PRO A 27 15.56 1.99 -1.27
CA PRO A 27 14.84 2.81 -0.28
C PRO A 27 13.35 2.88 -0.54
N ILE A 28 12.72 1.72 -0.74
CA ILE A 28 11.27 1.62 -0.94
C ILE A 28 10.71 0.63 0.08
N PRO A 29 9.46 0.85 0.55
CA PRO A 29 8.83 -0.06 1.52
C PRO A 29 8.62 -1.46 0.95
N ALA A 30 8.65 -2.46 1.84
CA ALA A 30 8.42 -3.86 1.45
C ALA A 30 7.06 -4.06 0.81
N SER A 31 6.06 -3.25 1.20
CA SER A 31 4.71 -3.33 0.66
C SER A 31 4.66 -3.09 -0.84
N ILE A 32 5.57 -2.27 -1.38
CA ILE A 32 5.64 -2.01 -2.82
C ILE A 32 6.05 -3.27 -3.57
N TYR A 33 7.01 -4.02 -3.04
CA TYR A 33 7.39 -5.31 -3.63
C TYR A 33 6.21 -6.27 -3.65
N GLY A 34 5.48 -6.35 -2.53
CA GLY A 34 4.28 -7.18 -2.45
C GLY A 34 3.21 -6.76 -3.44
N LEU A 35 3.01 -5.44 -3.59
CA LEU A 35 2.05 -4.90 -4.54
C LEU A 35 2.37 -5.32 -5.97
N VAL A 36 3.63 -5.15 -6.37
CA VAL A 36 4.06 -5.51 -7.73
C VAL A 36 3.92 -7.02 -7.96
N ILE A 37 4.34 -7.82 -6.98
CA ILE A 37 4.23 -9.29 -7.08
C ILE A 37 2.77 -9.70 -7.21
N MET A 38 1.88 -9.14 -6.38
CA MET A 38 0.45 -9.46 -6.44
C MET A 38 -0.13 -9.07 -7.80
N LEU A 39 0.23 -7.91 -8.32
CA LEU A 39 -0.23 -7.45 -9.64
C LEU A 39 0.20 -8.43 -10.73
N ILE A 40 1.45 -8.86 -10.72
CA ILE A 40 1.97 -9.82 -11.69
C ILE A 40 1.24 -11.15 -11.58
N ILE A 41 1.06 -11.65 -10.35
CA ILE A 41 0.39 -12.92 -10.11
C ILE A 41 -1.05 -12.88 -10.61
N LEU A 42 -1.77 -11.80 -10.33
CA LEU A 42 -3.16 -11.65 -10.77
C LEU A 42 -3.25 -11.51 -12.28
N LYS A 43 -2.33 -10.76 -12.88
CA LYS A 43 -2.35 -10.53 -14.32
C LYS A 43 -2.03 -11.80 -15.11
N THR A 44 -1.10 -12.60 -14.61
CA THR A 44 -0.71 -13.86 -15.27
C THR A 44 -1.71 -14.98 -15.06
N GLY A 45 -2.65 -14.80 -14.12
CA GLY A 45 -3.66 -15.81 -13.83
C GLY A 45 -3.20 -16.94 -12.93
N MET A 46 -2.04 -16.82 -12.31
CA MET A 46 -1.56 -17.82 -11.36
C MET A 46 -2.49 -17.92 -10.16
N VAL A 47 -3.03 -16.79 -9.73
CA VAL A 47 -4.04 -16.72 -8.68
C VAL A 47 -5.23 -15.92 -9.23
N LYS A 48 -6.42 -16.50 -9.12
CA LYS A 48 -7.62 -15.81 -9.58
C LYS A 48 -7.98 -14.68 -8.62
N LEU A 49 -8.45 -13.58 -9.19
CA LEU A 49 -8.88 -12.42 -8.38
C LEU A 49 -9.92 -12.83 -7.34
N GLU A 50 -10.80 -13.76 -7.70
CA GLU A 50 -11.85 -14.23 -6.80
C GLU A 50 -11.30 -14.87 -5.52
N LYS A 51 -10.07 -15.41 -5.57
CA LYS A 51 -9.45 -16.04 -4.41
C LYS A 51 -8.93 -15.05 -3.38
N VAL A 52 -8.75 -13.77 -3.76
CA VAL A 52 -8.26 -12.75 -2.83
C VAL A 52 -9.22 -11.59 -2.68
N LYS A 53 -10.25 -11.52 -3.51
CA LYS A 53 -11.16 -10.37 -3.57
C LYS A 53 -11.86 -10.10 -2.23
N ASN A 54 -12.38 -11.13 -1.58
CA ASN A 54 -13.12 -10.95 -0.34
C ASN A 54 -12.21 -10.48 0.80
N ALA A 55 -11.02 -11.10 0.91
CA ALA A 55 -10.06 -10.70 1.93
C ALA A 55 -9.54 -9.29 1.67
N ALA A 56 -9.27 -8.95 0.41
CA ALA A 56 -8.83 -7.61 0.04
C ALA A 56 -9.90 -6.57 0.35
N ALA A 57 -11.17 -6.87 0.05
CA ALA A 57 -12.27 -5.98 0.37
C ALA A 57 -12.38 -5.75 1.87
N PHE A 58 -12.23 -6.80 2.66
CA PHE A 58 -12.25 -6.70 4.12
C PHE A 58 -11.12 -5.81 4.62
N LEU A 59 -9.90 -5.99 4.09
CA LEU A 59 -8.76 -5.19 4.48
C LEU A 59 -8.95 -3.71 4.14
N ILE A 60 -9.52 -3.43 2.96
CA ILE A 60 -9.81 -2.05 2.56
C ILE A 60 -10.87 -1.45 3.49
N GLU A 61 -11.86 -2.24 3.87
CA GLU A 61 -12.93 -1.78 4.75
C GLU A 61 -12.43 -1.41 6.14
N ILE A 62 -11.45 -2.14 6.67
CA ILE A 62 -10.88 -1.85 7.98
C ILE A 62 -9.68 -0.90 7.94
N MET A 63 -9.31 -0.42 6.75
CA MET A 63 -8.16 0.48 6.60
C MET A 63 -8.27 1.74 7.49
N PRO A 64 -9.42 2.44 7.56
CA PRO A 64 -9.54 3.58 8.48
C PRO A 64 -9.28 3.20 9.94
N LEU A 65 -9.68 2.00 10.34
CA LEU A 65 -9.45 1.51 11.71
C LEU A 65 -7.96 1.34 11.99
N MET A 66 -7.17 0.99 10.99
CA MET A 66 -5.73 0.81 11.13
C MET A 66 -4.99 2.13 11.38
N PHE A 67 -5.61 3.27 11.07
CA PHE A 67 -5.02 4.58 11.33
C PHE A 67 -5.07 4.96 12.81
N ILE A 68 -5.91 4.31 13.61
CA ILE A 68 -6.04 4.64 15.03
C ILE A 68 -4.73 4.47 15.79
N PRO A 69 -3.99 3.35 15.67
CA PRO A 69 -2.69 3.22 16.32
C PRO A 69 -1.68 4.29 15.88
N ALA A 70 -1.71 4.66 14.60
CA ALA A 70 -0.82 5.70 14.08
C ALA A 70 -1.16 7.06 14.69
N ALA A 71 -2.45 7.38 14.81
CA ALA A 71 -2.90 8.62 15.44
C ALA A 71 -2.50 8.68 16.91
N VAL A 72 -2.66 7.56 17.63
CA VAL A 72 -2.24 7.47 19.04
C VAL A 72 -0.72 7.67 19.14
N GLY A 73 0.04 7.11 18.22
CA GLY A 73 1.49 7.30 18.18
C GLY A 73 1.89 8.75 18.01
N ILE A 74 1.17 9.48 17.16
CA ILE A 74 1.42 10.91 16.96
C ILE A 74 1.14 11.69 18.26
N ILE A 75 0.02 11.36 18.93
CA ILE A 75 -0.33 12.02 20.20
C ILE A 75 0.73 11.73 21.26
N ALA A 76 1.17 10.48 21.35
CA ALA A 76 2.19 10.08 22.32
C ALA A 76 3.54 10.74 22.05
N SER A 77 3.84 11.07 20.79
CA SER A 77 5.09 11.70 20.39
C SER A 77 5.00 13.23 20.35
N TRP A 78 3.92 13.81 20.85
CA TRP A 78 3.69 15.25 20.76
C TRP A 78 4.82 16.07 21.36
N GLU A 79 5.43 15.59 22.45
CA GLU A 79 6.55 16.30 23.09
C GLU A 79 7.72 16.52 22.11
N ILE A 80 7.94 15.58 21.19
CA ILE A 80 8.98 15.71 20.18
C ILE A 80 8.48 16.52 19.00
N LEU A 81 7.22 16.31 18.60
CA LEU A 81 6.64 16.90 17.40
C LEU A 81 6.36 18.40 17.55
N LYS A 82 6.06 18.87 18.76
CA LYS A 82 5.69 20.26 18.98
C LYS A 82 6.79 21.24 18.58
N ASP A 83 8.04 20.83 18.64
CA ASP A 83 9.17 21.66 18.28
C ASP A 83 9.45 21.69 16.77
N ILE A 84 8.92 20.71 16.04
CA ILE A 84 9.17 20.55 14.61
C ILE A 84 7.87 20.44 13.81
N TYR A 85 6.74 20.90 14.39
CA TYR A 85 5.45 20.70 13.72
C TYR A 85 5.34 21.47 12.40
N VAL A 86 5.96 22.67 12.32
CA VAL A 86 5.88 23.47 11.10
C VAL A 86 6.55 22.76 9.91
N PRO A 87 7.82 22.29 10.03
CA PRO A 87 8.42 21.50 8.96
C PRO A 87 7.62 20.25 8.61
N ILE A 88 7.05 19.55 9.60
CA ILE A 88 6.26 18.34 9.38
C ILE A 88 5.01 18.66 8.57
N ILE A 89 4.30 19.75 8.91
CA ILE A 89 3.10 20.14 8.18
C ILE A 89 3.45 20.48 6.73
N ILE A 90 4.52 21.26 6.52
CA ILE A 90 4.95 21.63 5.17
C ILE A 90 5.31 20.39 4.35
N ILE A 91 6.09 19.49 4.92
CA ILE A 91 6.50 18.25 4.23
C ILE A 91 5.27 17.40 3.91
N THR A 92 4.35 17.24 4.87
CA THR A 92 3.16 16.42 4.69
C THR A 92 2.27 16.98 3.57
N LEU A 93 2.01 18.28 3.57
CA LEU A 93 1.21 18.91 2.53
C LEU A 93 1.87 18.80 1.17
N THR A 94 3.17 19.08 1.10
CA THR A 94 3.92 19.04 -0.15
C THR A 94 3.95 17.62 -0.72
N THR A 95 4.29 16.63 0.10
CA THR A 95 4.36 15.25 -0.36
C THR A 95 2.98 14.71 -0.72
N THR A 96 1.93 15.10 0.00
CA THR A 96 0.56 14.69 -0.31
C THR A 96 0.15 15.20 -1.69
N ILE A 97 0.43 16.48 -1.98
CA ILE A 97 0.12 17.06 -3.29
C ILE A 97 0.89 16.35 -4.39
N ILE A 98 2.20 16.13 -4.17
CA ILE A 98 3.05 15.44 -5.15
C ILE A 98 2.52 14.03 -5.43
N VAL A 99 2.20 13.28 -4.38
CA VAL A 99 1.69 11.91 -4.53
C VAL A 99 0.35 11.91 -5.26
N MET A 100 -0.53 12.84 -4.93
CA MET A 100 -1.83 12.94 -5.60
C MET A 100 -1.68 13.22 -7.10
N VAL A 101 -0.81 14.16 -7.46
CA VAL A 101 -0.58 14.52 -8.85
C VAL A 101 0.04 13.35 -9.62
N VAL A 102 1.09 12.73 -9.06
CA VAL A 102 1.78 11.61 -9.71
C VAL A 102 0.83 10.43 -9.88
N THR A 103 0.12 10.07 -8.82
CA THR A 103 -0.81 8.94 -8.84
C THR A 103 -1.93 9.18 -9.84
N GLY A 104 -2.50 10.39 -9.85
CA GLY A 104 -3.56 10.75 -10.78
C GLY A 104 -3.11 10.69 -12.24
N ARG A 105 -1.91 11.19 -12.52
CA ARG A 105 -1.35 11.17 -13.87
C ARG A 105 -1.07 9.75 -14.36
N ILE A 106 -0.47 8.94 -13.50
CA ILE A 106 -0.16 7.55 -13.86
C ILE A 106 -1.46 6.77 -14.09
N THR A 107 -2.47 6.98 -13.24
CA THR A 107 -3.76 6.32 -13.39
C THR A 107 -4.43 6.71 -14.68
N GLN A 108 -4.44 8.00 -15.03
CA GLN A 108 -5.01 8.47 -16.29
C GLN A 108 -4.29 7.89 -17.49
N PHE A 109 -2.97 7.84 -17.43
CA PHE A 109 -2.16 7.26 -18.50
C PHE A 109 -2.51 5.78 -18.70
N THR A 110 -2.63 5.04 -17.62
CA THR A 110 -2.98 3.63 -17.65
C THR A 110 -4.37 3.42 -18.27
N ILE A 111 -5.34 4.25 -17.86
CA ILE A 111 -6.71 4.17 -18.39
C ILE A 111 -6.73 4.46 -19.89
N ARG A 112 -5.99 5.46 -20.32
CA ARG A 112 -5.92 5.82 -21.75
C ARG A 112 -5.31 4.70 -22.58
N MET A 113 -4.26 4.05 -22.07
CA MET A 113 -3.65 2.93 -22.77
C MET A 113 -4.62 1.76 -22.89
N GLU A 114 -5.39 1.51 -21.86
CA GLU A 114 -6.38 0.44 -21.87
C GLU A 114 -7.49 0.71 -22.89
N LYS A 115 -7.93 1.97 -23.00
CA LYS A 115 -8.98 2.34 -23.96
C LYS A 115 -8.53 2.23 -25.41
N ARG A 116 -7.22 2.36 -25.67
CA ARG A 116 -6.69 2.22 -27.02
C ARG A 116 -6.60 0.78 -27.50
N LYS A 117 -6.72 -0.16 -26.59
CA LYS A 117 -6.76 -1.57 -26.93
C LYS A 117 -8.22 -1.98 -27.18
#